data_b81ec6e5593d064ba5baea16ce5e4e82
#
_entry.id   b81ec6e5593d064ba5baea16ce5e4e82
#
_cell.length_a   1.000
_cell.length_b   1.000
_cell.length_c   1.000
_cell.angle_alpha   90.00
_cell.angle_beta   90.00
_cell.angle_gamma   90.00
#
_symmetry.space_group_name_H-M   'P 1'
#
loop_
_entity.id
_entity.type
_entity.pdbx_description
1 polymer ?
#
loop_
_entity_poly.entity_id
_entity_poly.type
_entity_poly.pdbx_seq_one_letter_code
_entity_poly.pdbx_strand_id
1 'polypeptide(L)'
;WRQEVEAFYQQHGRLPRTAACQTSPFLPGEKELGLWTNRQRNHFRGHMQPPLTAERIAALEGTPGWSWGDYVVEPWGARCQQVQDFVRQHGRIPRQQGGKSMPLQPSEKELGGWCRSKRQRGKGSTDRSPPLTADEHAALAAIPGWFWDEDDRWEQQRQQLEAFVRQHGRMPRKQPRQQALRKQPLPLLEGEHELGAWRARQRQRQRGTGGLSPLTATQLAALQSIPHW
;
A
#
# COMPACT_ATOMS: atom_id res chain seq x y z
N TRP A 1 -15.07 20.51 -25.46
CA TRP A 1 -15.23 20.05 -24.07
C TRP A 1 -14.72 21.07 -23.03
N ARG A 2 -13.50 21.61 -23.18
CA ARG A 2 -12.97 22.62 -22.23
C ARG A 2 -13.85 23.87 -22.21
N GLN A 3 -14.17 24.40 -23.39
CA GLN A 3 -15.04 25.59 -23.50
C GLN A 3 -16.45 25.33 -22.95
N GLU A 4 -16.98 24.14 -23.13
CA GLU A 4 -18.28 23.73 -22.60
C GLU A 4 -18.25 23.63 -21.06
N VAL A 5 -17.15 23.13 -20.48
CA VAL A 5 -16.95 23.11 -19.02
C VAL A 5 -16.83 24.54 -18.48
N GLU A 6 -16.14 25.42 -19.17
CA GLU A 6 -16.00 26.83 -18.82
C GLU A 6 -17.36 27.53 -18.89
N ALA A 7 -18.12 27.32 -19.97
CA ALA A 7 -19.49 27.86 -20.09
C ALA A 7 -20.42 27.35 -18.99
N PHE A 8 -20.31 26.06 -18.68
CA PHE A 8 -21.09 25.45 -17.59
C PHE A 8 -20.73 26.10 -16.24
N TYR A 9 -19.44 26.36 -15.98
CA TYR A 9 -19.00 27.05 -14.76
C TYR A 9 -19.52 28.48 -14.69
N GLN A 10 -19.45 29.24 -15.78
CA GLN A 10 -19.99 30.61 -15.86
C GLN A 10 -21.48 30.64 -15.59
N GLN A 11 -22.23 29.65 -16.10
CA GLN A 11 -23.68 29.61 -15.93
C GLN A 11 -24.13 29.12 -14.55
N HIS A 12 -23.40 28.19 -13.93
CA HIS A 12 -23.83 27.50 -12.71
C HIS A 12 -22.95 27.73 -11.48
N GLY A 13 -21.83 28.46 -11.60
CA GLY A 13 -20.89 28.78 -10.51
C GLY A 13 -20.16 27.55 -9.94
N ARG A 14 -20.22 26.41 -10.61
CA ARG A 14 -19.59 25.16 -10.19
C ARG A 14 -19.17 24.30 -11.38
N LEU A 15 -18.23 23.39 -11.14
CA LEU A 15 -17.88 22.38 -12.15
C LEU A 15 -18.96 21.30 -12.29
N PRO A 16 -19.04 20.65 -13.49
CA PRO A 16 -19.92 19.52 -13.72
C PRO A 16 -19.63 18.35 -12.79
N ARG A 17 -20.65 17.69 -12.28
CA ARG A 17 -20.55 16.54 -11.39
C ARG A 17 -20.48 15.22 -12.16
N THR A 18 -19.89 14.20 -11.53
CA THR A 18 -19.85 12.82 -12.07
C THR A 18 -20.95 11.93 -11.51
N ALA A 19 -21.56 12.32 -10.39
CA ALA A 19 -22.64 11.59 -9.74
C ALA A 19 -23.77 12.55 -9.38
N ALA A 20 -25.00 12.15 -9.67
CA ALA A 20 -26.20 12.83 -9.17
C ALA A 20 -26.48 12.37 -7.73
N CYS A 21 -27.12 13.23 -6.93
CA CYS A 21 -27.71 12.83 -5.65
C CYS A 21 -29.25 12.99 -5.73
N GLN A 22 -29.95 12.35 -4.79
CA GLN A 22 -31.42 12.37 -4.78
C GLN A 22 -32.00 13.80 -4.69
N THR A 23 -31.29 14.71 -4.02
CA THR A 23 -31.70 16.11 -3.84
C THR A 23 -31.27 17.05 -4.97
N SER A 24 -30.41 16.60 -5.88
CA SER A 24 -29.86 17.41 -6.96
C SER A 24 -29.57 16.55 -8.20
N PRO A 25 -30.58 16.37 -9.10
CA PRO A 25 -30.41 15.66 -10.35
C PRO A 25 -29.40 16.35 -11.27
N PHE A 26 -28.93 15.66 -12.30
CA PHE A 26 -28.06 16.26 -13.32
C PHE A 26 -28.81 17.33 -14.11
N LEU A 27 -28.09 18.40 -14.43
CA LEU A 27 -28.48 19.33 -15.48
C LEU A 27 -28.27 18.70 -16.88
N PRO A 28 -28.98 19.17 -17.92
CA PRO A 28 -28.75 18.70 -19.28
C PRO A 28 -27.27 18.79 -19.67
N GLY A 29 -26.70 17.69 -20.17
CA GLY A 29 -25.29 17.61 -20.55
C GLY A 29 -24.25 17.57 -19.39
N GLU A 30 -24.69 17.76 -18.16
CA GLU A 30 -23.78 17.82 -17.00
C GLU A 30 -22.99 16.52 -16.80
N LYS A 31 -23.64 15.38 -17.00
CA LYS A 31 -23.03 14.06 -16.79
C LYS A 31 -21.85 13.83 -17.73
N GLU A 32 -22.01 14.15 -18.98
CA GLU A 32 -20.98 14.00 -20.02
C GLU A 32 -19.79 14.92 -19.73
N LEU A 33 -20.05 16.17 -19.37
CA LEU A 33 -19.02 17.14 -18.97
C LEU A 33 -18.31 16.68 -17.71
N GLY A 34 -19.06 16.17 -16.72
CA GLY A 34 -18.50 15.61 -15.48
C GLY A 34 -17.59 14.41 -15.75
N LEU A 35 -18.01 13.48 -16.59
CA LEU A 35 -17.20 12.34 -17.00
C LEU A 35 -15.92 12.78 -17.74
N TRP A 36 -16.01 13.80 -18.60
CA TRP A 36 -14.85 14.35 -19.28
C TRP A 36 -13.87 15.00 -18.29
N THR A 37 -14.34 15.83 -17.37
CA THR A 37 -13.48 16.45 -16.33
C THR A 37 -12.80 15.41 -15.48
N ASN A 38 -13.52 14.36 -15.08
CA ASN A 38 -12.95 13.25 -14.32
C ASN A 38 -11.90 12.47 -15.13
N ARG A 39 -12.13 12.30 -16.44
CA ARG A 39 -11.14 11.68 -17.33
C ARG A 39 -9.86 12.50 -17.41
N GLN A 40 -9.95 13.85 -17.54
CA GLN A 40 -8.76 14.70 -17.53
C GLN A 40 -7.99 14.58 -16.20
N ARG A 41 -8.70 14.56 -15.06
CA ARG A 41 -8.08 14.33 -13.76
C ARG A 41 -7.38 12.96 -13.65
N ASN A 42 -7.96 11.93 -14.24
CA ASN A 42 -7.35 10.59 -14.26
C ASN A 42 -6.11 10.52 -15.15
N HIS A 43 -6.10 11.21 -16.30
CA HIS A 43 -4.89 11.37 -17.12
C HIS A 43 -3.78 12.11 -16.35
N PHE A 44 -4.13 13.21 -15.66
CA PHE A 44 -3.18 13.96 -14.83
C PHE A 44 -2.60 13.11 -13.68
N ARG A 45 -3.42 12.27 -13.07
CA ARG A 45 -3.00 11.35 -12.00
C ARG A 45 -2.20 10.14 -12.48
N GLY A 46 -2.00 9.99 -13.79
CA GLY A 46 -1.33 8.82 -14.36
C GLY A 46 -2.14 7.52 -14.32
N HIS A 47 -3.45 7.62 -14.05
CA HIS A 47 -4.35 6.46 -14.09
C HIS A 47 -4.79 6.09 -15.51
N MET A 48 -4.54 6.96 -16.48
CA MET A 48 -4.87 6.76 -17.89
C MET A 48 -3.73 7.21 -18.80
N GLN A 49 -3.58 6.53 -19.95
CA GLN A 49 -2.61 6.86 -20.99
C GLN A 49 -3.31 7.47 -22.21
N PRO A 50 -2.65 8.35 -22.97
CA PRO A 50 -1.37 8.99 -22.68
C PRO A 50 -1.50 10.02 -21.55
N PRO A 51 -0.41 10.37 -20.83
CA PRO A 51 -0.42 11.44 -19.85
C PRO A 51 -0.77 12.79 -20.51
N LEU A 52 -1.26 13.73 -19.72
CA LEU A 52 -1.51 15.08 -20.21
C LEU A 52 -0.17 15.77 -20.53
N THR A 53 -0.15 16.52 -21.64
CA THR A 53 0.96 17.40 -21.97
C THR A 53 0.94 18.63 -21.06
N ALA A 54 2.10 19.29 -20.87
CA ALA A 54 2.20 20.50 -20.09
C ALA A 54 1.26 21.62 -20.59
N GLU A 55 1.09 21.72 -21.91
CA GLU A 55 0.17 22.68 -22.52
C GLU A 55 -1.29 22.39 -22.16
N ARG A 56 -1.70 21.12 -22.13
CA ARG A 56 -3.04 20.73 -21.72
C ARG A 56 -3.28 20.97 -20.24
N ILE A 57 -2.28 20.72 -19.41
CA ILE A 57 -2.33 21.00 -17.97
C ILE A 57 -2.56 22.50 -17.77
N ALA A 58 -1.71 23.36 -18.36
CA ALA A 58 -1.84 24.81 -18.27
C ALA A 58 -3.19 25.32 -18.79
N ALA A 59 -3.68 24.78 -19.91
CA ALA A 59 -4.98 25.14 -20.45
C ALA A 59 -6.16 24.77 -19.52
N LEU A 60 -6.07 23.67 -18.80
CA LEU A 60 -7.08 23.25 -17.82
C LEU A 60 -7.02 24.10 -16.56
N GLU A 61 -5.83 24.40 -16.07
CA GLU A 61 -5.60 25.26 -14.90
C GLU A 61 -6.07 26.68 -15.14
N GLY A 62 -6.04 27.15 -16.39
CA GLY A 62 -6.63 28.42 -16.79
C GLY A 62 -8.16 28.44 -16.88
N THR A 63 -8.83 27.29 -16.69
CA THR A 63 -10.30 27.23 -16.70
C THR A 63 -10.85 27.65 -15.34
N PRO A 64 -11.77 28.64 -15.27
CA PRO A 64 -12.34 29.09 -14.01
C PRO A 64 -12.93 27.96 -13.17
N GLY A 65 -12.63 27.93 -11.87
CA GLY A 65 -13.08 26.89 -10.95
C GLY A 65 -12.45 25.52 -11.15
N TRP A 66 -11.53 25.37 -12.10
CA TRP A 66 -10.83 24.10 -12.28
C TRP A 66 -10.01 23.74 -11.04
N SER A 67 -10.13 22.52 -10.61
CA SER A 67 -9.26 21.93 -9.61
C SER A 67 -8.95 20.50 -10.00
N TRP A 68 -7.76 20.06 -9.69
CA TRP A 68 -7.38 18.66 -9.85
C TRP A 68 -8.04 17.76 -8.80
N GLY A 69 -8.93 18.32 -7.95
CA GLY A 69 -9.56 17.72 -6.77
C GLY A 69 -8.62 17.83 -5.56
N ASP A 70 -9.08 17.40 -4.39
CA ASP A 70 -8.27 17.32 -3.16
C ASP A 70 -7.10 16.32 -3.26
N TYR A 71 -6.94 15.74 -4.44
CA TYR A 71 -5.82 14.90 -4.74
C TYR A 71 -4.61 15.78 -5.04
N VAL A 72 -3.89 16.13 -4.01
CA VAL A 72 -2.49 16.53 -4.13
C VAL A 72 -1.81 15.32 -4.80
N VAL A 73 -1.36 15.48 -6.06
CA VAL A 73 -0.42 14.53 -6.64
C VAL A 73 0.85 14.72 -5.84
N GLU A 74 0.93 14.03 -4.71
CA GLU A 74 2.19 14.02 -3.99
C GLU A 74 3.24 13.46 -4.93
N PRO A 75 4.35 14.19 -5.13
CA PRO A 75 5.43 13.73 -5.97
C PRO A 75 5.82 12.31 -5.55
N TRP A 76 6.12 11.46 -6.53
CA TRP A 76 6.56 10.08 -6.29
C TRP A 76 7.58 9.99 -5.14
N GLY A 77 8.57 10.88 -5.13
CA GLY A 77 9.60 10.94 -4.09
C GLY A 77 9.03 11.23 -2.70
N ALA A 78 8.04 12.12 -2.58
CA ALA A 78 7.40 12.43 -1.30
C ALA A 78 6.63 11.22 -0.75
N ARG A 79 5.93 10.47 -1.62
CA ARG A 79 5.24 9.22 -1.19
C ARG A 79 6.23 8.13 -0.78
N CYS A 80 7.33 7.94 -1.52
CA CYS A 80 8.39 7.03 -1.10
C CYS A 80 8.94 7.42 0.27
N GLN A 81 9.19 8.72 0.48
CA GLN A 81 9.68 9.23 1.76
C GLN A 81 8.69 8.97 2.90
N GLN A 82 7.41 9.23 2.71
CA GLN A 82 6.37 8.94 3.71
C GLN A 82 6.33 7.45 4.09
N VAL A 83 6.48 6.55 3.11
CA VAL A 83 6.55 5.11 3.39
C VAL A 83 7.82 4.76 4.17
N GLN A 84 8.97 5.34 3.80
CA GLN A 84 10.23 5.14 4.54
C GLN A 84 10.13 5.65 5.98
N ASP A 85 9.55 6.83 6.19
CA ASP A 85 9.34 7.41 7.53
C ASP A 85 8.39 6.55 8.36
N PHE A 86 7.31 6.06 7.76
CA PHE A 86 6.42 5.11 8.41
C PHE A 86 7.15 3.82 8.81
N VAL A 87 7.97 3.26 7.92
CA VAL A 87 8.76 2.05 8.22
C VAL A 87 9.76 2.33 9.35
N ARG A 88 10.42 3.48 9.33
CA ARG A 88 11.37 3.88 10.39
C ARG A 88 10.67 4.03 11.75
N GLN A 89 9.45 4.57 11.76
CA GLN A 89 8.69 4.79 13.00
C GLN A 89 8.04 3.52 13.54
N HIS A 90 7.57 2.63 12.66
CA HIS A 90 6.74 1.48 13.04
C HIS A 90 7.39 0.11 12.76
N GLY A 91 8.59 0.06 12.18
CA GLY A 91 9.33 -1.17 11.87
C GLY A 91 8.67 -2.07 10.81
N ARG A 92 7.67 -1.57 10.06
CA ARG A 92 6.90 -2.37 9.09
C ARG A 92 6.33 -1.52 7.95
N ILE A 93 6.04 -2.16 6.84
CA ILE A 93 5.34 -1.53 5.71
C ILE A 93 3.89 -1.19 6.10
N PRO A 94 3.34 -0.03 5.63
CA PRO A 94 1.95 0.37 5.83
C PRO A 94 0.96 -0.68 5.31
N ARG A 95 -0.15 -0.89 6.04
CA ARG A 95 -1.22 -1.82 5.69
C ARG A 95 -2.45 -1.07 5.20
N GLN A 96 -3.21 -1.68 4.30
CA GLN A 96 -4.47 -1.13 3.81
C GLN A 96 -5.65 -1.46 4.76
N GLN A 97 -5.54 -2.56 5.51
CA GLN A 97 -6.58 -3.02 6.42
C GLN A 97 -6.00 -3.26 7.82
N GLY A 98 -6.70 -2.78 8.82
CA GLY A 98 -6.40 -3.05 10.22
C GLY A 98 -7.01 -4.38 10.68
N GLY A 99 -6.40 -4.96 11.71
CA GLY A 99 -6.97 -6.11 12.43
C GLY A 99 -7.56 -5.68 13.78
N LYS A 100 -8.39 -6.55 14.39
CA LYS A 100 -9.00 -6.30 15.72
C LYS A 100 -7.96 -6.00 16.81
N SER A 101 -6.80 -6.64 16.74
CA SER A 101 -5.69 -6.50 17.71
C SER A 101 -4.67 -5.42 17.32
N MET A 102 -4.77 -4.86 16.12
CA MET A 102 -3.82 -3.88 15.59
C MET A 102 -4.53 -2.89 14.68
N PRO A 103 -5.14 -1.83 15.24
CA PRO A 103 -5.79 -0.79 14.44
C PRO A 103 -4.79 -0.11 13.52
N LEU A 104 -5.30 0.53 12.47
CA LEU A 104 -4.47 1.32 11.57
C LEU A 104 -4.02 2.62 12.26
N GLN A 105 -2.81 3.05 11.95
CA GLN A 105 -2.33 4.39 12.31
C GLN A 105 -2.99 5.45 11.41
N PRO A 106 -3.04 6.71 11.80
CA PRO A 106 -3.45 7.80 10.93
C PRO A 106 -2.70 7.72 9.59
N SER A 107 -3.39 7.93 8.49
CA SER A 107 -2.87 7.85 7.11
C SER A 107 -2.32 6.47 6.66
N GLU A 108 -2.23 5.48 7.54
CA GLU A 108 -1.70 4.15 7.19
C GLU A 108 -2.51 3.47 6.08
N LYS A 109 -3.84 3.62 6.09
CA LYS A 109 -4.74 3.04 5.09
C LYS A 109 -4.40 3.52 3.67
N GLU A 110 -4.15 4.82 3.53
CA GLU A 110 -3.82 5.44 2.25
C GLU A 110 -2.44 5.01 1.76
N LEU A 111 -1.43 5.06 2.63
CA LEU A 111 -0.08 4.60 2.32
C LEU A 111 -0.07 3.10 1.98
N GLY A 112 -0.83 2.29 2.72
CA GLY A 112 -0.97 0.85 2.46
C GLY A 112 -1.65 0.57 1.12
N GLY A 113 -2.67 1.36 0.75
CA GLY A 113 -3.32 1.31 -0.55
C GLY A 113 -2.34 1.65 -1.69
N TRP A 114 -1.54 2.71 -1.50
CA TRP A 114 -0.50 3.08 -2.45
C TRP A 114 0.56 1.97 -2.61
N CYS A 115 1.09 1.42 -1.52
CA CYS A 115 2.05 0.32 -1.56
C CYS A 115 1.49 -0.90 -2.31
N ARG A 116 0.22 -1.26 -2.06
CA ARG A 116 -0.45 -2.36 -2.77
C ARG A 116 -0.53 -2.10 -4.27
N SER A 117 -0.95 -0.89 -4.67
CA SER A 117 -1.01 -0.50 -6.08
C SER A 117 0.34 -0.62 -6.77
N LYS A 118 1.43 -0.17 -6.09
CA LYS A 118 2.79 -0.27 -6.65
C LYS A 118 3.27 -1.72 -6.78
N ARG A 119 2.95 -2.59 -5.83
CA ARG A 119 3.24 -4.03 -5.95
C ARG A 119 2.51 -4.67 -7.14
N GLN A 120 1.25 -4.32 -7.36
CA GLN A 120 0.49 -4.81 -8.52
C GLN A 120 1.13 -4.35 -9.83
N ARG A 121 1.56 -3.08 -9.93
CA ARG A 121 2.28 -2.57 -11.11
C ARG A 121 3.65 -3.22 -11.30
N GLY A 122 4.35 -3.56 -10.22
CA GLY A 122 5.66 -4.25 -10.27
C GLY A 122 5.58 -5.70 -10.77
N LYS A 123 4.42 -6.35 -10.61
CA LYS A 123 4.18 -7.72 -11.11
C LYS A 123 3.82 -7.81 -12.60
N GLY A 124 3.70 -6.70 -13.25
CA GLY A 124 3.25 -6.59 -14.64
C GLY A 124 1.97 -5.78 -14.75
N SER A 125 1.81 -5.16 -15.89
CA SER A 125 0.71 -4.26 -16.18
C SER A 125 -0.65 -4.94 -16.03
N THR A 126 -1.55 -4.29 -15.30
CA THR A 126 -2.98 -4.43 -15.59
C THR A 126 -3.31 -3.45 -16.73
N ASP A 127 -4.29 -3.76 -17.58
CA ASP A 127 -4.69 -2.95 -18.76
C ASP A 127 -4.96 -1.46 -18.47
N ARG A 128 -4.94 -1.04 -17.23
CA ARG A 128 -5.31 0.31 -16.76
C ARG A 128 -4.15 1.15 -16.21
N SER A 129 -2.97 0.57 -15.96
CA SER A 129 -1.85 1.31 -15.36
C SER A 129 -0.53 0.86 -15.98
N PRO A 130 0.34 1.78 -16.41
CA PRO A 130 1.63 1.41 -16.97
C PRO A 130 2.48 0.67 -15.92
N PRO A 131 3.38 -0.23 -16.37
CA PRO A 131 4.34 -0.87 -15.49
C PRO A 131 5.22 0.18 -14.79
N LEU A 132 5.86 -0.20 -13.69
CA LEU A 132 6.86 0.64 -13.05
C LEU A 132 8.08 0.79 -13.94
N THR A 133 8.68 1.98 -13.94
CA THR A 133 10.01 2.18 -14.55
C THR A 133 11.09 1.47 -13.71
N ALA A 134 12.27 1.26 -14.30
CA ALA A 134 13.40 0.67 -13.58
C ALA A 134 13.79 1.48 -12.34
N ASP A 135 13.78 2.82 -12.46
CA ASP A 135 14.09 3.73 -11.35
C ASP A 135 13.02 3.67 -10.24
N GLU A 136 11.74 3.63 -10.61
CA GLU A 136 10.64 3.46 -9.66
C GLU A 136 10.74 2.12 -8.92
N HIS A 137 11.09 1.04 -9.65
CA HIS A 137 11.26 -0.28 -9.09
C HIS A 137 12.43 -0.32 -8.09
N ALA A 138 13.58 0.27 -8.46
CA ALA A 138 14.76 0.37 -7.62
C ALA A 138 14.48 1.21 -6.36
N ALA A 139 13.79 2.35 -6.50
CA ALA A 139 13.42 3.22 -5.39
C ALA A 139 12.53 2.51 -4.35
N LEU A 140 11.57 1.70 -4.81
CA LEU A 140 10.73 0.90 -3.91
C LEU A 140 11.52 -0.24 -3.26
N ALA A 141 12.36 -0.95 -4.01
CA ALA A 141 13.19 -2.03 -3.49
C ALA A 141 14.17 -1.54 -2.41
N ALA A 142 14.57 -0.27 -2.46
CA ALA A 142 15.42 0.37 -1.45
C ALA A 142 14.70 0.68 -0.12
N ILE A 143 13.37 0.58 -0.06
CA ILE A 143 12.61 0.80 1.18
C ILE A 143 12.79 -0.43 2.09
N PRO A 144 13.28 -0.27 3.33
CA PRO A 144 13.46 -1.38 4.25
C PRO A 144 12.17 -2.17 4.47
N GLY A 145 12.24 -3.50 4.31
CA GLY A 145 11.09 -4.38 4.46
C GLY A 145 10.09 -4.34 3.30
N TRP A 146 10.43 -3.68 2.18
CA TRP A 146 9.62 -3.76 0.96
C TRP A 146 9.63 -5.19 0.42
N PHE A 147 8.50 -5.64 -0.08
CA PHE A 147 8.34 -6.94 -0.72
C PHE A 147 7.40 -6.80 -1.94
N TRP A 148 7.65 -7.60 -2.97
CA TRP A 148 6.84 -7.57 -4.18
C TRP A 148 5.67 -8.54 -4.12
N ASP A 149 5.88 -9.71 -3.49
CA ASP A 149 4.85 -10.74 -3.30
C ASP A 149 4.98 -11.47 -1.95
N GLU A 150 4.13 -12.46 -1.73
CA GLU A 150 4.11 -13.20 -0.48
C GLU A 150 5.32 -14.13 -0.32
N ASP A 151 5.91 -14.61 -1.43
CA ASP A 151 7.13 -15.45 -1.37
C ASP A 151 8.35 -14.60 -0.97
N ASP A 152 8.46 -13.41 -1.55
CA ASP A 152 9.48 -12.42 -1.20
C ASP A 152 9.35 -12.02 0.28
N ARG A 153 8.12 -11.73 0.72
CA ARG A 153 7.84 -11.43 2.12
C ARG A 153 8.19 -12.59 3.05
N TRP A 154 7.85 -13.82 2.65
CA TRP A 154 8.17 -15.00 3.43
C TRP A 154 9.68 -15.18 3.57
N GLU A 155 10.42 -15.01 2.49
CA GLU A 155 11.88 -15.12 2.47
C GLU A 155 12.55 -14.05 3.36
N GLN A 156 12.11 -12.81 3.30
CA GLN A 156 12.59 -11.75 4.20
C GLN A 156 12.36 -12.10 5.67
N GLN A 157 11.18 -12.61 6.03
CA GLN A 157 10.89 -13.02 7.40
C GLN A 157 11.71 -14.24 7.84
N ARG A 158 11.99 -15.17 6.92
CA ARG A 158 12.90 -16.29 7.17
C ARG A 158 14.32 -15.80 7.47
N GLN A 159 14.84 -14.88 6.65
CA GLN A 159 16.17 -14.29 6.85
C GLN A 159 16.24 -13.50 8.17
N GLN A 160 15.21 -12.75 8.53
CA GLN A 160 15.14 -12.06 9.82
C GLN A 160 15.14 -13.05 10.99
N LEU A 161 14.41 -14.16 10.88
CA LEU A 161 14.44 -15.23 11.87
C LEU A 161 15.83 -15.84 12.03
N GLU A 162 16.47 -16.16 10.91
CA GLU A 162 17.83 -16.72 10.90
C GLU A 162 18.84 -15.75 11.52
N ALA A 163 18.78 -14.46 11.15
CA ALA A 163 19.63 -13.42 11.72
C ALA A 163 19.40 -13.29 13.25
N PHE A 164 18.13 -13.32 13.70
CA PHE A 164 17.80 -13.28 15.11
C PHE A 164 18.41 -14.48 15.87
N VAL A 165 18.26 -15.68 15.32
CA VAL A 165 18.83 -16.89 15.96
C VAL A 165 20.35 -16.84 16.00
N ARG A 166 20.99 -16.38 14.92
CA ARG A 166 22.45 -16.20 14.85
C ARG A 166 22.96 -15.20 15.89
N GLN A 167 22.23 -14.10 16.08
CA GLN A 167 22.61 -13.02 17.00
C GLN A 167 22.37 -13.38 18.47
N HIS A 168 21.25 -14.09 18.77
CA HIS A 168 20.79 -14.29 20.15
C HIS A 168 20.92 -15.74 20.64
N GLY A 169 21.33 -16.68 19.78
CA GLY A 169 21.48 -18.11 20.13
C GLY A 169 20.17 -18.82 20.52
N ARG A 170 19.02 -18.19 20.26
CA ARG A 170 17.69 -18.71 20.64
C ARG A 170 16.62 -18.31 19.64
N MET A 171 15.51 -19.04 19.66
CA MET A 171 14.33 -18.67 18.89
C MET A 171 13.59 -17.48 19.51
N PRO A 172 12.96 -16.62 18.65
CA PRO A 172 12.13 -15.51 19.12
C PRO A 172 10.88 -16.03 19.83
N ARG A 173 10.47 -15.30 20.86
CA ARG A 173 9.33 -15.64 21.71
C ARG A 173 8.09 -14.84 21.27
N LYS A 174 6.93 -15.50 21.35
CA LYS A 174 5.64 -14.83 21.30
C LYS A 174 5.28 -14.37 22.71
N GLN A 175 4.75 -13.16 22.85
CA GLN A 175 4.31 -12.64 24.15
C GLN A 175 3.34 -13.64 24.80
N PRO A 176 3.54 -14.03 26.07
CA PRO A 176 2.62 -14.91 26.76
C PRO A 176 1.26 -14.22 26.93
N ARG A 177 0.16 -14.99 26.83
CA ARG A 177 -1.16 -14.49 27.23
C ARG A 177 -1.12 -14.05 28.68
N GLN A 178 -1.87 -13.02 29.06
CA GLN A 178 -1.91 -12.40 30.39
C GLN A 178 -2.02 -13.37 31.58
N GLN A 179 -2.49 -14.60 31.37
CA GLN A 179 -2.59 -15.64 32.42
C GLN A 179 -1.26 -16.32 32.78
N ALA A 180 -0.18 -16.12 32.04
CA ALA A 180 1.14 -16.71 32.32
C ALA A 180 2.08 -15.78 33.11
N LEU A 181 1.61 -14.68 33.65
CA LEU A 181 2.39 -13.61 34.28
C LEU A 181 2.91 -13.92 35.72
N ARG A 182 2.90 -15.16 36.17
CA ARG A 182 3.46 -15.51 37.51
C ARG A 182 4.99 -15.61 37.57
N LYS A 183 5.69 -15.59 36.42
CA LYS A 183 7.15 -15.38 36.37
C LYS A 183 7.38 -14.20 35.40
N GLN A 184 8.02 -13.13 35.92
CA GLN A 184 8.35 -11.97 35.07
C GLN A 184 9.13 -12.45 33.84
N PRO A 185 8.53 -12.46 32.64
CA PRO A 185 9.28 -12.82 31.44
C PRO A 185 10.30 -11.71 31.20
N LEU A 186 11.51 -12.09 30.78
CA LEU A 186 12.49 -11.14 30.27
C LEU A 186 11.84 -10.28 29.18
N PRO A 187 12.10 -8.97 29.14
CA PRO A 187 11.53 -8.09 28.15
C PRO A 187 11.83 -8.63 26.73
N LEU A 188 10.88 -8.46 25.82
CA LEU A 188 11.07 -8.81 24.44
C LEU A 188 12.02 -7.81 23.77
N LEU A 189 12.83 -8.30 22.88
CA LEU A 189 13.63 -7.46 22.00
C LEU A 189 12.73 -6.82 20.94
N GLU A 190 13.18 -5.72 20.36
CA GLU A 190 12.48 -5.05 19.28
C GLU A 190 12.25 -6.03 18.12
N GLY A 191 11.01 -6.09 17.59
CA GLY A 191 10.62 -7.04 16.54
C GLY A 191 10.52 -8.51 16.96
N GLU A 192 10.93 -8.89 18.16
CA GLU A 192 10.88 -10.30 18.62
C GLU A 192 9.46 -10.86 18.62
N HIS A 193 8.47 -10.04 19.01
CA HIS A 193 7.07 -10.46 19.04
C HIS A 193 6.54 -10.87 17.65
N GLU A 194 6.81 -10.05 16.66
CA GLU A 194 6.39 -10.28 15.27
C GLU A 194 7.03 -11.56 14.70
N LEU A 195 8.34 -11.72 14.90
CA LEU A 195 9.06 -12.93 14.47
C LEU A 195 8.57 -14.17 15.22
N GLY A 196 8.29 -14.06 16.51
CA GLY A 196 7.74 -15.15 17.31
C GLY A 196 6.33 -15.55 16.84
N ALA A 197 5.49 -14.57 16.52
CA ALA A 197 4.16 -14.79 15.97
C ALA A 197 4.22 -15.42 14.56
N TRP A 198 5.13 -14.93 13.70
CA TRP A 198 5.35 -15.50 12.37
C TRP A 198 5.83 -16.96 12.46
N ARG A 199 6.84 -17.25 13.29
CA ARG A 199 7.32 -18.61 13.56
C ARG A 199 6.19 -19.54 14.00
N ALA A 200 5.36 -19.10 14.96
CA ALA A 200 4.22 -19.89 15.41
C ALA A 200 3.25 -20.22 14.27
N ARG A 201 3.00 -19.26 13.38
CA ARG A 201 2.18 -19.47 12.18
C ARG A 201 2.80 -20.48 11.22
N GLN A 202 4.13 -20.41 10.97
CA GLN A 202 4.81 -21.39 10.13
C GLN A 202 4.71 -22.82 10.71
N ARG A 203 4.84 -22.98 12.04
CA ARG A 203 4.61 -24.28 12.69
C ARG A 203 3.19 -24.79 12.57
N GLN A 204 2.18 -23.92 12.59
CA GLN A 204 0.80 -24.30 12.31
C GLN A 204 0.63 -24.78 10.87
N ARG A 205 1.24 -24.09 9.88
CA ARG A 205 1.26 -24.50 8.46
C ARG A 205 1.92 -25.88 8.29
N GLN A 206 3.04 -26.10 8.97
CA GLN A 206 3.75 -27.40 8.97
C GLN A 206 2.88 -28.54 9.51
N ARG A 207 2.07 -28.28 10.54
CA ARG A 207 1.17 -29.27 11.15
C ARG A 207 -0.17 -29.43 10.42
N GLY A 208 -0.42 -28.64 9.38
CA GLY A 208 -1.71 -28.62 8.69
C GLY A 208 -2.87 -28.11 9.56
N THR A 209 -2.61 -27.34 10.61
CA THR A 209 -3.62 -26.82 11.52
C THR A 209 -3.96 -25.36 11.24
N GLY A 210 -5.17 -24.92 11.62
CA GLY A 210 -5.57 -23.51 11.54
C GLY A 210 -6.07 -23.04 10.17
N GLY A 211 -6.41 -23.93 9.25
CA GLY A 211 -6.96 -23.58 7.94
C GLY A 211 -5.98 -22.80 7.04
N LEU A 212 -4.68 -22.86 7.35
CA LEU A 212 -3.63 -22.20 6.59
C LEU A 212 -3.10 -23.12 5.48
N SER A 213 -2.74 -22.55 4.33
CA SER A 213 -2.07 -23.30 3.27
C SER A 213 -0.79 -23.94 3.80
N PRO A 214 -0.54 -25.24 3.52
CA PRO A 214 0.64 -25.96 3.97
C PRO A 214 1.93 -25.29 3.44
N LEU A 215 3.05 -25.55 4.09
CA LEU A 215 4.37 -25.14 3.59
C LEU A 215 4.73 -25.95 2.35
N THR A 216 5.40 -25.34 1.39
CA THR A 216 6.04 -26.07 0.29
C THR A 216 7.23 -26.88 0.82
N ALA A 217 7.65 -27.92 0.10
CA ALA A 217 8.84 -28.69 0.46
C ALA A 217 10.10 -27.80 0.58
N THR A 218 10.25 -26.84 -0.32
CA THR A 218 11.36 -25.86 -0.30
C THR A 218 11.30 -24.96 0.95
N GLN A 219 10.12 -24.44 1.29
CA GLN A 219 9.92 -23.63 2.49
C GLN A 219 10.22 -24.42 3.76
N LEU A 220 9.77 -25.69 3.82
CA LEU A 220 10.03 -26.57 4.95
C LEU A 220 11.54 -26.83 5.12
N ALA A 221 12.22 -27.20 4.05
CA ALA A 221 13.68 -27.43 4.08
C ALA A 221 14.44 -26.20 4.52
N ALA A 222 14.06 -25.00 4.00
CA ALA A 222 14.69 -23.74 4.36
C ALA A 222 14.46 -23.36 5.84
N LEU A 223 13.32 -23.72 6.43
CA LEU A 223 13.09 -23.52 7.87
C LEU A 223 13.87 -24.52 8.72
N GLN A 224 13.94 -25.77 8.29
CA GLN A 224 14.69 -26.83 8.99
C GLN A 224 16.21 -26.60 9.03
N SER A 225 16.74 -25.80 8.11
CA SER A 225 18.16 -25.41 8.12
C SER A 225 18.50 -24.38 9.22
N ILE A 226 17.47 -23.72 9.81
CA ILE A 226 17.69 -22.75 10.87
C ILE A 226 17.91 -23.49 12.21
N PRO A 227 19.00 -23.19 12.95
CA PRO A 227 19.24 -23.79 14.26
C PRO A 227 18.06 -23.63 15.21
N HIS A 228 17.72 -24.68 15.92
CA HIS A 228 16.62 -24.71 16.92
C HIS A 228 15.21 -24.55 16.35
N TRP A 229 15.03 -24.70 15.05
CA TRP A 229 13.69 -24.67 14.43
C TRP A 229 12.72 -25.68 15.03
#